data_4db40f82922b9c1baa39dd7a35b84a88
#
_entry.id   4db40f82922b9c1baa39dd7a35b84a88
#
_cell.length_a   1.000
_cell.length_b   1.000
_cell.length_c   1.000
_cell.angle_alpha   90.00
_cell.angle_beta   90.00
_cell.angle_gamma   90.00
#
_symmetry.space_group_name_H-M   'P 1'
#
loop_
_entity.id
_entity.type
_entity.pdbx_description
1 polymer ?
#
loop_
_entity_poly.entity_id
_entity_poly.type
_entity_poly.pdbx_seq_one_letter_code
_entity_poly.pdbx_strand_id
1 'polypeptide(L)'
;MNASIRANSSTSIKKLGRIGSVGHRITGRYPGAVNRHLGIGWEFVHVCIDDTSRVAFVQVRANQRKESAVAFLEAAVAYFAKLGVRVERVMTDNGSCYRSKTFRAACKRLGLRQIFTRPYTPKTNGKAERFIQTALREWAYARAYQNSDQRSAELLSWLHRYNWHRPHGSLQATTPISRLGLSEDSLLRLHS
;
A
#
# COMPACT_ATOMS: atom_id res chain seq x y z
N MET A 1 13.97 25.45 11.86
CA MET A 1 14.26 24.11 11.28
C MET A 1 13.23 23.13 11.84
N ASN A 2 12.20 22.79 11.06
CA ASN A 2 11.21 21.80 11.50
C ASN A 2 11.90 20.43 11.55
N ALA A 3 11.90 19.82 12.71
CA ALA A 3 12.42 18.46 12.89
C ALA A 3 11.59 17.52 12.00
N SER A 4 12.22 16.89 11.02
CA SER A 4 11.57 15.88 10.16
C SER A 4 11.11 14.71 11.02
N ILE A 5 9.85 14.32 10.91
CA ILE A 5 9.31 13.12 11.58
C ILE A 5 10.00 11.89 11.02
N ARG A 6 10.57 11.06 11.88
CA ARG A 6 11.23 9.81 11.47
C ARG A 6 10.23 8.67 11.44
N ALA A 7 10.22 7.91 10.36
CA ALA A 7 9.31 6.80 10.17
C ALA A 7 10.01 5.46 9.95
N ASN A 8 9.36 4.41 10.44
CA ASN A 8 9.65 3.02 10.07
C ASN A 8 8.44 2.53 9.28
N SER A 9 8.66 2.13 8.05
CA SER A 9 7.57 1.69 7.18
C SER A 9 7.62 0.19 6.94
N SER A 10 6.44 -0.41 6.86
CA SER A 10 6.25 -1.81 6.45
C SER A 10 5.71 -1.84 5.02
N THR A 11 6.28 -2.68 4.16
CA THR A 11 5.81 -2.85 2.78
C THR A 11 5.41 -4.29 2.49
N SER A 12 4.39 -4.45 1.66
CA SER A 12 3.86 -5.74 1.24
C SER A 12 3.22 -5.64 -0.14
N ILE A 13 3.04 -6.79 -0.80
CA ILE A 13 2.35 -6.89 -2.09
C ILE A 13 1.17 -7.84 -1.96
N LYS A 14 -0.02 -7.37 -2.33
CA LYS A 14 -1.23 -8.19 -2.42
C LYS A 14 -1.60 -8.43 -3.87
N LYS A 15 -1.73 -9.71 -4.23
CA LYS A 15 -2.20 -10.13 -5.54
C LYS A 15 -3.73 -10.10 -5.58
N LEU A 16 -4.29 -9.42 -6.58
CA LEU A 16 -5.73 -9.36 -6.85
C LEU A 16 -6.03 -9.93 -8.23
N GLY A 17 -7.15 -10.63 -8.37
CA GLY A 17 -7.66 -11.00 -9.67
C GLY A 17 -7.99 -9.75 -10.48
N ARG A 18 -7.56 -9.70 -11.75
CA ARG A 18 -7.96 -8.67 -12.68
C ARG A 18 -9.44 -8.87 -13.05
N ILE A 19 -10.17 -7.79 -13.17
CA ILE A 19 -11.55 -7.79 -13.61
C ILE A 19 -11.56 -7.40 -15.08
N GLY A 20 -11.77 -8.37 -15.98
CA GLY A 20 -11.82 -8.12 -17.42
C GLY A 20 -13.23 -7.79 -17.93
N SER A 21 -14.24 -8.40 -17.32
CA SER A 21 -15.66 -8.13 -17.47
C SER A 21 -16.31 -8.35 -16.13
N VAL A 22 -17.60 -8.02 -15.98
CA VAL A 22 -18.35 -8.14 -14.72
C VAL A 22 -17.97 -9.42 -13.97
N GLY A 23 -17.40 -9.25 -12.77
CA GLY A 23 -16.83 -10.35 -12.00
C GLY A 23 -17.87 -11.39 -11.59
N HIS A 24 -17.43 -12.63 -11.39
CA HIS A 24 -18.29 -13.76 -11.00
C HIS A 24 -19.14 -13.53 -9.73
N ARG A 25 -18.77 -12.58 -8.87
CA ARG A 25 -19.61 -12.16 -7.73
C ARG A 25 -20.94 -11.54 -8.16
N ILE A 26 -21.01 -10.97 -9.37
CA ILE A 26 -22.24 -10.40 -9.94
C ILE A 26 -22.98 -11.47 -10.76
N THR A 27 -22.23 -12.31 -11.47
CA THR A 27 -22.78 -13.28 -12.42
C THR A 27 -23.16 -14.62 -11.79
N GLY A 28 -22.89 -14.82 -10.48
CA GLY A 28 -23.20 -16.05 -9.75
C GLY A 28 -22.42 -17.29 -10.21
N ARG A 29 -21.40 -17.13 -11.07
CA ARG A 29 -20.55 -18.27 -11.47
C ARG A 29 -19.64 -18.71 -10.33
N TYR A 30 -19.40 -20.02 -10.23
CA TYR A 30 -18.64 -20.66 -9.16
C TYR A 30 -17.28 -19.96 -8.89
N PRO A 31 -16.93 -19.70 -7.60
CA PRO A 31 -15.62 -19.20 -7.24
C PRO A 31 -14.55 -20.22 -7.63
N GLY A 32 -13.53 -19.82 -8.37
CA GLY A 32 -12.37 -20.65 -8.68
C GLY A 32 -12.17 -21.05 -10.14
N ALA A 33 -13.14 -20.84 -11.02
CA ALA A 33 -12.94 -21.01 -12.46
C ALA A 33 -12.08 -19.86 -12.99
N VAL A 34 -10.76 -19.92 -12.78
CA VAL A 34 -9.80 -19.06 -13.48
C VAL A 34 -9.77 -19.55 -14.92
N ASN A 35 -10.58 -18.95 -15.77
CA ASN A 35 -10.50 -19.16 -17.21
C ASN A 35 -9.17 -18.57 -17.70
N ARG A 36 -8.10 -19.37 -17.65
CA ARG A 36 -6.76 -19.01 -18.15
C ARG A 36 -6.79 -18.60 -19.63
N HIS A 37 -7.75 -19.12 -20.38
CA HIS A 37 -7.97 -18.80 -21.80
C HIS A 37 -8.45 -17.36 -22.04
N LEU A 38 -9.04 -16.69 -21.05
CA LEU A 38 -9.50 -15.30 -21.21
C LEU A 38 -8.39 -14.26 -20.96
N GLY A 39 -7.17 -14.66 -20.60
CA GLY A 39 -6.04 -13.74 -20.40
C GLY A 39 -6.23 -12.69 -19.31
N ILE A 40 -7.24 -12.86 -18.43
CA ILE A 40 -7.65 -11.84 -17.44
C ILE A 40 -6.52 -11.49 -16.46
N GLY A 41 -5.70 -12.46 -16.07
CA GLY A 41 -4.47 -12.22 -15.30
C GLY A 41 -4.67 -11.64 -13.90
N TRP A 42 -3.64 -10.95 -13.42
CA TRP A 42 -3.55 -10.45 -12.05
C TRP A 42 -3.09 -9.01 -12.00
N GLU A 43 -3.47 -8.30 -10.95
CA GLU A 43 -2.95 -7.01 -10.55
C GLU A 43 -2.25 -7.16 -9.19
N PHE A 44 -1.29 -6.29 -8.95
CA PHE A 44 -0.46 -6.35 -7.74
C PHE A 44 -0.58 -5.02 -7.00
N VAL A 45 -1.20 -5.07 -5.85
CA VAL A 45 -1.36 -3.91 -4.96
C VAL A 45 -0.13 -3.83 -4.07
N HIS A 46 0.74 -2.88 -4.36
CA HIS A 46 1.89 -2.57 -3.53
C HIS A 46 1.47 -1.60 -2.44
N VAL A 47 1.82 -1.91 -1.21
CA VAL A 47 1.45 -1.16 -0.01
C VAL A 47 2.70 -0.77 0.76
N CYS A 48 2.74 0.47 1.23
CA CYS A 48 3.70 0.95 2.21
C CYS A 48 2.94 1.69 3.31
N ILE A 49 3.11 1.30 4.56
CA ILE A 49 2.44 1.90 5.71
C ILE A 49 3.47 2.31 6.76
N ASP A 50 3.36 3.52 7.29
CA ASP A 50 4.17 3.93 8.43
C ASP A 50 3.69 3.25 9.71
N ASP A 51 4.62 2.65 10.42
CA ASP A 51 4.36 1.87 11.62
C ASP A 51 3.83 2.70 12.78
N THR A 52 4.07 3.99 12.81
CA THR A 52 3.69 4.90 13.89
C THR A 52 2.38 5.60 13.60
N SER A 53 2.32 6.33 12.50
CA SER A 53 1.14 7.13 12.14
C SER A 53 0.03 6.31 11.48
N ARG A 54 0.35 5.16 10.89
CA ARG A 54 -0.54 4.37 10.01
C ARG A 54 -0.87 5.04 8.68
N VAL A 55 -0.22 6.15 8.34
CA VAL A 55 -0.33 6.72 7.00
C VAL A 55 0.12 5.68 5.98
N ALA A 56 -0.68 5.47 4.97
CA ALA A 56 -0.45 4.47 3.95
C ALA A 56 -0.26 5.11 2.57
N PHE A 57 0.63 4.51 1.77
CA PHE A 57 0.78 4.76 0.35
C PHE A 57 0.56 3.46 -0.42
N VAL A 58 -0.21 3.52 -1.49
CA VAL A 58 -0.62 2.34 -2.26
C VAL A 58 -0.56 2.62 -3.74
N GLN A 59 -0.10 1.65 -4.51
CA GLN A 59 -0.19 1.67 -5.98
C GLN A 59 -0.57 0.29 -6.51
N VAL A 60 -1.41 0.26 -7.54
CA VAL A 60 -1.66 -0.93 -8.34
C VAL A 60 -0.61 -1.01 -9.44
N ARG A 61 0.05 -2.15 -9.57
CA ARG A 61 1.09 -2.42 -10.56
C ARG A 61 0.78 -3.69 -11.35
N ALA A 62 1.29 -3.77 -12.57
CA ALA A 62 1.06 -4.93 -13.46
C ALA A 62 1.76 -6.21 -12.96
N ASN A 63 2.78 -6.10 -12.13
CA ASN A 63 3.55 -7.24 -11.63
C ASN A 63 4.22 -6.95 -10.29
N GLN A 64 4.82 -8.01 -9.71
CA GLN A 64 5.60 -7.97 -8.47
C GLN A 64 7.11 -8.14 -8.72
N ARG A 65 7.61 -7.76 -9.90
CA ARG A 65 9.03 -7.87 -10.22
C ARG A 65 9.84 -6.85 -9.43
N LYS A 66 11.15 -7.07 -9.35
CA LYS A 66 12.08 -6.21 -8.62
C LYS A 66 12.04 -4.75 -9.09
N GLU A 67 11.86 -4.52 -10.39
CA GLU A 67 11.77 -3.18 -10.98
C GLU A 67 10.50 -2.44 -10.48
N SER A 68 9.36 -3.14 -10.47
CA SER A 68 8.10 -2.59 -9.94
C SER A 68 8.18 -2.31 -8.44
N ALA A 69 8.85 -3.19 -7.68
CA ALA A 69 9.04 -2.98 -6.24
C ALA A 69 9.95 -1.78 -5.95
N VAL A 70 11.01 -1.58 -6.74
CA VAL A 70 11.91 -0.41 -6.63
C VAL A 70 11.17 0.88 -6.97
N ALA A 71 10.50 0.93 -8.11
CA ALA A 71 9.75 2.13 -8.52
C ALA A 71 8.63 2.48 -7.51
N PHE A 72 8.01 1.47 -6.90
CA PHE A 72 7.05 1.67 -5.82
C PHE A 72 7.71 2.24 -4.56
N LEU A 73 8.87 1.70 -4.15
CA LEU A 73 9.61 2.20 -2.98
C LEU A 73 10.01 3.67 -3.14
N GLU A 74 10.53 4.05 -4.31
CA GLU A 74 10.89 5.43 -4.63
C GLU A 74 9.69 6.37 -4.54
N ALA A 75 8.55 5.97 -5.12
CA ALA A 75 7.32 6.74 -5.05
C ALA A 75 6.78 6.86 -3.61
N ALA A 76 6.88 5.79 -2.81
CA ALA A 76 6.47 5.81 -1.41
C ALA A 76 7.34 6.76 -0.58
N VAL A 77 8.66 6.71 -0.74
CA VAL A 77 9.59 7.62 -0.04
C VAL A 77 9.32 9.07 -0.43
N ALA A 78 9.10 9.36 -1.72
CA ALA A 78 8.75 10.70 -2.19
C ALA A 78 7.41 11.18 -1.61
N TYR A 79 6.40 10.30 -1.53
CA TYR A 79 5.12 10.62 -0.90
C TYR A 79 5.27 10.98 0.58
N PHE A 80 6.00 10.17 1.35
CA PHE A 80 6.24 10.45 2.77
C PHE A 80 7.06 11.74 2.96
N ALA A 81 8.04 12.01 2.10
CA ALA A 81 8.81 13.24 2.15
C ALA A 81 7.95 14.49 1.95
N LYS A 82 6.95 14.46 1.05
CA LYS A 82 5.96 15.54 0.88
C LYS A 82 5.14 15.81 2.16
N LEU A 83 4.93 14.78 2.99
CA LEU A 83 4.27 14.91 4.30
C LEU A 83 5.22 15.33 5.42
N GLY A 84 6.47 15.70 5.12
CA GLY A 84 7.49 16.04 6.12
C GLY A 84 8.04 14.83 6.88
N VAL A 85 7.81 13.62 6.39
CA VAL A 85 8.22 12.37 7.03
C VAL A 85 9.45 11.80 6.33
N ARG A 86 10.52 11.58 7.07
CA ARG A 86 11.72 10.88 6.61
C ARG A 86 11.63 9.41 6.95
N VAL A 87 11.54 8.56 5.95
CA VAL A 87 11.61 7.11 6.12
C VAL A 87 13.05 6.70 6.41
N GLU A 88 13.30 5.98 7.50
CA GLU A 88 14.63 5.48 7.88
C GLU A 88 14.75 3.97 7.67
N ARG A 89 13.65 3.25 7.82
CA ARG A 89 13.63 1.79 7.72
C ARG A 89 12.46 1.33 6.89
N VAL A 90 12.69 0.30 6.12
CA VAL A 90 11.63 -0.39 5.38
C VAL A 90 11.64 -1.87 5.75
N MET A 91 10.54 -2.34 6.32
CA MET A 91 10.33 -3.75 6.61
C MET A 91 9.66 -4.41 5.41
N THR A 92 10.21 -5.52 4.97
CA THR A 92 9.71 -6.31 3.84
C THR A 92 9.52 -7.76 4.26
N ASP A 93 8.65 -8.47 3.58
CA ASP A 93 8.65 -9.92 3.62
C ASP A 93 9.89 -10.50 2.88
N ASN A 94 9.98 -11.83 2.81
CA ASN A 94 11.08 -12.53 2.16
C ASN A 94 10.82 -12.78 0.66
N GLY A 95 9.90 -12.04 0.04
CA GLY A 95 9.61 -12.14 -1.39
C GLY A 95 10.84 -11.90 -2.26
N SER A 96 10.92 -12.59 -3.40
CA SER A 96 12.10 -12.56 -4.29
C SER A 96 12.41 -11.15 -4.79
N CYS A 97 11.40 -10.31 -5.02
CA CYS A 97 11.59 -8.92 -5.44
C CYS A 97 12.35 -8.11 -4.39
N TYR A 98 12.03 -8.29 -3.09
CA TYR A 98 12.68 -7.60 -1.98
C TYR A 98 14.07 -8.14 -1.65
N ARG A 99 14.33 -9.43 -1.93
CA ARG A 99 15.66 -10.04 -1.75
C ARG A 99 16.63 -9.72 -2.88
N SER A 100 16.16 -9.10 -3.95
CA SER A 100 16.97 -8.77 -5.13
C SER A 100 18.10 -7.79 -4.82
N LYS A 101 19.23 -7.91 -5.52
CA LYS A 101 20.33 -6.94 -5.47
C LYS A 101 19.86 -5.53 -5.85
N THR A 102 18.95 -5.44 -6.83
CA THR A 102 18.37 -4.17 -7.31
C THR A 102 17.59 -3.45 -6.21
N PHE A 103 16.72 -4.16 -5.46
CA PHE A 103 15.97 -3.55 -4.37
C PHE A 103 16.88 -3.11 -3.21
N ARG A 104 17.88 -3.92 -2.87
CA ARG A 104 18.88 -3.55 -1.85
C ARG A 104 19.68 -2.31 -2.26
N ALA A 105 20.09 -2.22 -3.53
CA ALA A 105 20.78 -1.04 -4.06
C ALA A 105 19.90 0.22 -3.99
N ALA A 106 18.60 0.10 -4.30
CA ALA A 106 17.64 1.20 -4.15
C ALA A 106 17.50 1.64 -2.70
N CYS A 107 17.37 0.72 -1.75
CA CYS A 107 17.36 1.05 -0.32
C CYS A 107 18.63 1.84 0.08
N LYS A 108 19.81 1.37 -0.33
CA LYS A 108 21.07 2.07 -0.04
C LYS A 108 21.10 3.49 -0.62
N ARG A 109 20.69 3.67 -1.88
CA ARG A 109 20.61 4.97 -2.55
C ARG A 109 19.66 5.94 -1.84
N LEU A 110 18.54 5.43 -1.34
CA LEU A 110 17.52 6.20 -0.61
C LEU A 110 17.88 6.39 0.88
N GLY A 111 19.01 5.90 1.36
CA GLY A 111 19.41 5.97 2.75
C GLY A 111 18.56 5.14 3.71
N LEU A 112 17.91 4.08 3.20
CA LEU A 112 17.00 3.23 3.96
C LEU A 112 17.68 1.99 4.50
N ARG A 113 17.40 1.63 5.75
CA ARG A 113 17.74 0.33 6.31
C ARG A 113 16.64 -0.68 5.98
N GLN A 114 16.94 -1.67 5.14
CA GLN A 114 16.03 -2.79 4.88
C GLN A 114 16.04 -3.78 6.04
N ILE A 115 14.85 -4.19 6.49
CA ILE A 115 14.64 -5.21 7.53
C ILE A 115 13.71 -6.27 6.96
N PHE A 116 14.08 -7.53 7.07
CA PHE A 116 13.21 -8.65 6.68
C PHE A 116 12.36 -9.11 7.86
N THR A 117 11.12 -9.50 7.57
CA THR A 117 10.29 -10.19 8.56
C THR A 117 10.92 -11.53 8.94
N ARG A 118 10.84 -11.89 10.22
CA ARG A 118 11.30 -13.20 10.66
C ARG A 118 10.35 -14.28 10.14
N PRO A 119 10.88 -15.39 9.61
CA PRO A 119 10.06 -16.54 9.24
C PRO A 119 9.22 -16.98 10.45
N TYR A 120 8.00 -17.45 10.20
CA TYR A 120 7.08 -17.96 11.21
C TYR A 120 6.71 -16.98 12.34
N THR A 121 6.93 -15.67 12.16
CA THR A 121 6.57 -14.66 13.16
C THR A 121 5.56 -13.68 12.55
N PRO A 122 4.25 -14.03 12.50
CA PRO A 122 3.22 -13.23 11.81
C PRO A 122 3.05 -11.81 12.39
N LYS A 123 3.45 -11.60 13.64
CA LYS A 123 3.34 -10.27 14.29
C LYS A 123 4.25 -9.19 13.68
N THR A 124 5.27 -9.55 12.91
CA THR A 124 6.27 -8.59 12.42
C THR A 124 5.75 -7.72 11.27
N ASN A 125 4.80 -8.19 10.45
CA ASN A 125 4.19 -7.41 9.36
C ASN A 125 2.68 -7.15 9.57
N GLY A 126 2.20 -7.35 10.78
CA GLY A 126 0.77 -7.31 11.12
C GLY A 126 0.08 -5.97 10.79
N LYS A 127 0.84 -4.88 10.69
CA LYS A 127 0.30 -3.55 10.33
C LYS A 127 -0.03 -3.47 8.84
N ALA A 128 0.89 -3.90 7.98
CA ALA A 128 0.64 -3.99 6.54
C ALA A 128 -0.45 -5.02 6.22
N GLU A 129 -0.45 -6.16 6.90
CA GLU A 129 -1.49 -7.19 6.75
C GLU A 129 -2.87 -6.66 7.15
N ARG A 130 -2.99 -5.99 8.30
CA ARG A 130 -4.26 -5.38 8.73
C ARG A 130 -4.72 -4.28 7.78
N PHE A 131 -3.80 -3.47 7.28
CA PHE A 131 -4.13 -2.48 6.26
C PHE A 131 -4.67 -3.16 5.00
N ILE A 132 -4.01 -4.22 4.52
CA ILE A 132 -4.44 -4.99 3.35
C ILE A 132 -5.85 -5.57 3.58
N GLN A 133 -6.14 -6.15 4.75
CA GLN A 133 -7.47 -6.65 5.07
C GLN A 133 -8.54 -5.55 5.00
N THR A 134 -8.21 -4.36 5.52
CA THR A 134 -9.09 -3.18 5.42
C THR A 134 -9.28 -2.76 3.96
N ALA A 135 -8.21 -2.67 3.18
CA ALA A 135 -8.27 -2.30 1.77
C ALA A 135 -9.08 -3.30 0.94
N LEU A 136 -8.96 -4.60 1.23
CA LEU A 136 -9.76 -5.63 0.56
C LEU A 136 -11.25 -5.46 0.84
N ARG A 137 -11.62 -5.20 2.10
CA ARG A 137 -13.02 -5.06 2.53
C ARG A 137 -13.63 -3.73 2.07
N GLU A 138 -12.91 -2.62 2.23
CA GLU A 138 -13.47 -1.27 2.07
C GLU A 138 -13.24 -0.65 0.70
N TRP A 139 -12.37 -1.27 -0.13
CA TRP A 139 -12.08 -0.84 -1.49
C TRP A 139 -12.15 -1.99 -2.48
N ALA A 140 -11.19 -2.94 -2.47
CA ALA A 140 -11.01 -3.88 -3.57
C ALA A 140 -12.21 -4.80 -3.84
N TYR A 141 -12.99 -5.10 -2.79
CA TYR A 141 -14.19 -5.93 -2.83
C TYR A 141 -15.40 -5.25 -2.18
N ALA A 142 -15.35 -3.94 -1.95
CA ALA A 142 -16.44 -3.20 -1.32
C ALA A 142 -17.72 -3.25 -2.15
N ARG A 143 -17.58 -3.29 -3.45
CA ARG A 143 -18.68 -3.39 -4.42
C ARG A 143 -18.26 -4.21 -5.64
N ALA A 144 -19.22 -4.47 -6.49
CA ALA A 144 -19.03 -5.10 -7.78
C ALA A 144 -18.52 -4.08 -8.80
N TYR A 145 -17.23 -4.14 -9.14
CA TYR A 145 -16.64 -3.33 -10.20
C TYR A 145 -16.84 -3.98 -11.55
N GLN A 146 -17.09 -3.18 -12.57
CA GLN A 146 -17.25 -3.66 -13.96
C GLN A 146 -15.92 -4.12 -14.56
N ASN A 147 -14.82 -3.43 -14.21
CA ASN A 147 -13.46 -3.73 -14.66
C ASN A 147 -12.42 -3.28 -13.62
N SER A 148 -11.18 -3.65 -13.86
CA SER A 148 -10.04 -3.29 -13.00
C SER A 148 -9.73 -1.80 -13.00
N ASP A 149 -9.98 -1.10 -14.10
CA ASP A 149 -9.70 0.34 -14.19
C ASP A 149 -10.65 1.14 -13.29
N GLN A 150 -11.94 0.75 -13.25
CA GLN A 150 -12.90 1.34 -12.32
C GLN A 150 -12.48 1.10 -10.86
N ARG A 151 -12.04 -0.12 -10.51
CA ARG A 151 -11.51 -0.42 -9.18
C ARG A 151 -10.29 0.43 -8.85
N SER A 152 -9.36 0.56 -9.78
CA SER A 152 -8.11 1.32 -9.59
C SER A 152 -8.36 2.83 -9.48
N ALA A 153 -9.32 3.37 -10.22
CA ALA A 153 -9.70 4.78 -10.15
C ALA A 153 -10.21 5.16 -8.75
N GLU A 154 -10.91 4.25 -8.06
CA GLU A 154 -11.42 4.51 -6.71
C GLU A 154 -10.35 4.39 -5.60
N LEU A 155 -9.20 3.80 -5.90
CA LEU A 155 -8.14 3.63 -4.92
C LEU A 155 -7.71 4.95 -4.30
N LEU A 156 -7.53 6.00 -5.11
CA LEU A 156 -7.04 7.29 -4.63
C LEU A 156 -8.02 7.94 -3.66
N SER A 157 -9.32 7.97 -4.00
CA SER A 157 -10.36 8.52 -3.12
C SER A 157 -10.51 7.73 -1.83
N TRP A 158 -10.44 6.39 -1.92
CA TRP A 158 -10.48 5.52 -0.74
C TRP A 158 -9.25 5.73 0.15
N LEU A 159 -8.04 5.80 -0.43
CA LEU A 159 -6.79 6.00 0.30
C LEU A 159 -6.74 7.38 0.96
N HIS A 160 -7.24 8.41 0.27
CA HIS A 160 -7.40 9.73 0.86
C HIS A 160 -8.30 9.67 2.11
N ARG A 161 -9.49 9.07 1.98
CA ARG A 161 -10.40 8.87 3.13
C ARG A 161 -9.73 8.07 4.25
N TYR A 162 -8.99 7.01 3.93
CA TYR A 162 -8.26 6.21 4.91
C TYR A 162 -7.25 7.04 5.70
N ASN A 163 -6.44 7.84 5.03
CA ASN A 163 -5.38 8.61 5.67
C ASN A 163 -5.90 9.85 6.42
N TRP A 164 -6.89 10.56 5.86
CA TRP A 164 -7.30 11.87 6.33
C TRP A 164 -8.56 11.89 7.18
N HIS A 165 -9.50 10.98 6.93
CA HIS A 165 -10.84 11.07 7.54
C HIS A 165 -11.22 9.85 8.37
N ARG A 166 -10.61 8.70 8.14
CA ARG A 166 -10.99 7.47 8.83
C ARG A 166 -10.36 7.39 10.22
N PRO A 167 -11.16 7.36 11.30
CA PRO A 167 -10.64 7.15 12.65
C PRO A 167 -10.13 5.71 12.81
N HIS A 168 -9.03 5.55 13.54
CA HIS A 168 -8.42 4.25 13.80
C HIS A 168 -8.43 3.92 15.29
N GLY A 169 -8.99 2.77 15.68
CA GLY A 169 -9.04 2.34 17.07
C GLY A 169 -7.65 2.24 17.72
N SER A 170 -6.62 1.79 16.97
CA SER A 170 -5.24 1.74 17.47
C SER A 170 -4.57 3.11 17.60
N LEU A 171 -5.21 4.18 17.16
CA LEU A 171 -4.77 5.57 17.26
C LEU A 171 -5.72 6.41 18.13
N GLN A 172 -6.40 5.78 19.09
CA GLN A 172 -7.36 6.47 19.97
C GLN A 172 -8.46 7.21 19.17
N ALA A 173 -8.97 6.56 18.13
CA ALA A 173 -9.99 7.09 17.22
C ALA A 173 -9.57 8.36 16.44
N THR A 174 -8.27 8.67 16.36
CA THR A 174 -7.76 9.74 15.47
C THR A 174 -7.43 9.22 14.09
N THR A 175 -7.24 10.13 13.13
CA THR A 175 -6.85 9.78 11.76
C THR A 175 -5.34 9.54 11.66
N PRO A 176 -4.86 8.73 10.69
CA PRO A 176 -3.44 8.53 10.45
C PRO A 176 -2.67 9.85 10.28
N ILE A 177 -3.21 10.78 9.50
CA ILE A 177 -2.53 12.02 9.16
C ILE A 177 -2.37 12.97 10.36
N SER A 178 -3.33 12.97 11.30
CA SER A 178 -3.26 13.79 12.50
C SER A 178 -2.06 13.42 13.39
N ARG A 179 -1.58 12.17 13.29
CA ARG A 179 -0.36 11.71 13.99
C ARG A 179 0.92 12.35 13.45
N LEU A 180 0.86 12.97 12.29
CA LEU A 180 1.95 13.76 11.70
C LEU A 180 1.82 15.26 12.02
N GLY A 181 0.85 15.65 12.86
CA GLY A 181 0.55 17.06 13.12
C GLY A 181 -0.03 17.79 11.93
N LEU A 182 -0.55 17.06 10.94
CA LEU A 182 -1.20 17.61 9.76
C LEU A 182 -2.71 17.57 9.92
N SER A 183 -3.40 18.58 9.36
CA SER A 183 -4.85 18.72 9.30
C SER A 183 -5.32 18.90 7.87
N GLU A 184 -6.64 18.97 7.65
CA GLU A 184 -7.23 19.26 6.35
C GLU A 184 -6.74 20.59 5.77
N ASP A 185 -6.51 21.59 6.60
CA ASP A 185 -5.95 22.89 6.18
C ASP A 185 -4.51 22.73 5.60
N SER A 186 -3.81 21.69 5.97
CA SER A 186 -2.49 21.37 5.43
C SER A 186 -2.56 20.83 4.00
N LEU A 187 -3.73 20.28 3.56
CA LEU A 187 -3.94 19.81 2.18
C LEU A 187 -3.80 20.93 1.16
N LEU A 188 -4.34 22.11 1.46
CA LEU A 188 -4.28 23.26 0.56
C LEU A 188 -2.83 23.69 0.29
N ARG A 189 -1.93 23.50 1.25
CA ARG A 189 -0.50 23.80 1.12
C ARG A 189 0.30 22.73 0.39
N LEU A 190 -0.22 21.51 0.30
CA LEU A 190 0.46 20.39 -0.40
C LEU A 190 0.12 20.36 -1.90
N HIS A 191 -0.92 21.09 -2.31
CA HIS A 191 -1.36 21.18 -3.70
C HIS A 191 -1.05 22.53 -4.35
N SER A 192 -0.49 23.48 -3.61
CA SER A 192 0.09 24.74 -4.10
C SER A 192 1.59 24.62 -4.31
#